data_89e18ddacff526d6ca796f5e67578831
#
_entry.id   89e18ddacff526d6ca796f5e67578831
#
_cell.length_a   1.000
_cell.length_b   1.000
_cell.length_c   1.000
_cell.angle_alpha   90.00
_cell.angle_beta   90.00
_cell.angle_gamma   90.00
#
_symmetry.space_group_name_H-M   'P 1'
#
loop_
_entity.id
_entity.type
_entity.pdbx_description
1 polymer ?
#
loop_
_entity_poly.entity_id
_entity_poly.type
_entity_poly.pdbx_seq_one_letter_code
_entity_poly.pdbx_strand_id
1 'polypeptide(L)'
;PFYFTGEMATSVRIGPRIADWRGGSCLDLCDMLVYIYRALGIPCGIEELPMRGNNNAPHFWNFLVDQHGQTWYFSMFYWWHRLLKAEVYADVYGKVFRQRFSLNRDMMDSLRMPLDSVHPVFRYPFFEDVTRLYATDKAFTLSVGKQHLARDIRAGEVVYICMSDRYAWKPVGWTRYDGSNAVFKDCHGGTIYCLAVYDAANDKLAPVSSPF
;
A
#
# COMPACT_ATOMS: atom_id res chain seq x y z
N PRO A 1 16.42 24.43 5.60
CA PRO A 1 15.77 23.24 6.10
C PRO A 1 14.47 22.98 5.34
N PHE A 2 14.11 21.71 5.14
CA PHE A 2 12.82 21.29 4.66
C PHE A 2 11.86 21.12 5.82
N TYR A 3 10.61 21.47 5.60
CA TYR A 3 9.55 21.31 6.60
C TYR A 3 8.54 20.27 6.15
N PHE A 4 8.22 19.34 7.02
CA PHE A 4 7.11 18.43 6.81
C PHE A 4 5.80 19.13 7.18
N THR A 5 4.92 19.27 6.22
CA THR A 5 3.61 19.94 6.42
C THR A 5 2.46 18.96 6.64
N GLY A 6 2.66 17.68 6.35
CA GLY A 6 1.61 16.66 6.37
C GLY A 6 0.69 16.71 5.15
N GLU A 7 0.76 17.75 4.34
CA GLU A 7 -0.04 17.96 3.14
C GLU A 7 0.87 18.09 1.91
N MET A 8 0.36 17.71 0.76
CA MET A 8 1.07 17.92 -0.50
C MET A 8 1.28 19.41 -0.74
N ALA A 9 2.47 19.77 -1.20
CA ALA A 9 2.81 21.17 -1.53
C ALA A 9 1.98 21.68 -2.72
N THR A 10 1.62 20.77 -3.64
CA THR A 10 0.77 21.05 -4.81
C THR A 10 -0.18 19.89 -5.07
N SER A 11 -1.19 20.10 -5.91
CA SER A 11 -2.15 19.06 -6.32
C SER A 11 -1.53 17.99 -7.24
N VAL A 12 -0.31 18.23 -7.75
CA VAL A 12 0.43 17.32 -8.62
C VAL A 12 1.85 17.16 -8.12
N ARG A 13 2.46 16.01 -8.40
CA ARG A 13 3.87 15.78 -8.10
C ARG A 13 4.74 16.70 -8.95
N ILE A 14 5.66 17.40 -8.35
CA ILE A 14 6.55 18.36 -9.00
C ILE A 14 8.03 17.94 -8.95
N GLY A 15 8.31 16.75 -8.41
CA GLY A 15 9.64 16.18 -8.37
C GLY A 15 10.66 17.09 -7.66
N PRO A 16 11.83 17.35 -8.27
CA PRO A 16 12.88 18.15 -7.64
C PRO A 16 12.49 19.60 -7.36
N ARG A 17 11.45 20.14 -7.99
CA ARG A 17 10.97 21.51 -7.72
C ARG A 17 10.39 21.69 -6.32
N ILE A 18 10.13 20.60 -5.59
CA ILE A 18 9.76 20.70 -4.16
C ILE A 18 10.85 21.39 -3.34
N ALA A 19 12.09 21.40 -3.83
CA ALA A 19 13.20 22.11 -3.22
C ALA A 19 12.94 23.63 -3.11
N ASP A 20 12.22 24.21 -4.06
CA ASP A 20 11.88 25.64 -4.08
C ASP A 20 10.85 25.96 -2.99
N TRP A 21 9.96 25.02 -2.70
CA TRP A 21 8.91 25.15 -1.69
C TRP A 21 9.37 24.87 -0.28
N ARG A 22 10.47 24.12 -0.13
CA ARG A 22 11.09 23.74 1.15
C ARG A 22 10.13 23.03 2.13
N GLY A 23 9.10 22.39 1.63
CA GLY A 23 8.14 21.67 2.45
C GLY A 23 7.17 20.85 1.61
N GLY A 24 6.54 19.87 2.22
CA GLY A 24 5.57 18.99 1.58
C GLY A 24 5.23 17.78 2.43
N SER A 25 4.45 16.89 1.86
CA SER A 25 4.11 15.60 2.43
C SER A 25 5.27 14.60 2.35
N CYS A 26 5.11 13.44 2.99
CA CYS A 26 6.05 12.33 2.82
C CYS A 26 6.19 11.91 1.36
N LEU A 27 5.10 11.94 0.58
CA LEU A 27 5.14 11.60 -0.84
C LEU A 27 5.96 12.61 -1.67
N ASP A 28 5.78 13.91 -1.42
CA ASP A 28 6.54 14.97 -2.11
C ASP A 28 8.04 14.81 -1.88
N LEU A 29 8.42 14.54 -0.63
CA LEU A 29 9.83 14.35 -0.26
C LEU A 29 10.40 13.08 -0.87
N CYS A 30 9.63 11.99 -0.88
CA CYS A 30 10.04 10.74 -1.53
C CYS A 30 10.24 10.92 -3.04
N ASP A 31 9.32 11.63 -3.69
CA ASP A 31 9.41 11.90 -5.13
C ASP A 31 10.66 12.72 -5.47
N MET A 32 10.95 13.76 -4.70
CA MET A 32 12.18 14.55 -4.85
C MET A 32 13.43 13.67 -4.75
N LEU A 33 13.49 12.78 -3.76
CA LEU A 33 14.63 11.90 -3.56
C LEU A 33 14.82 10.90 -4.69
N VAL A 34 13.73 10.39 -5.28
CA VAL A 34 13.81 9.53 -6.46
C VAL A 34 14.55 10.24 -7.59
N TYR A 35 14.24 11.52 -7.87
CA TYR A 35 14.95 12.30 -8.89
C TYR A 35 16.42 12.51 -8.55
N ILE A 36 16.73 12.89 -7.31
CA ILE A 36 18.09 13.13 -6.87
C ILE A 36 18.95 11.88 -6.98
N TYR A 37 18.50 10.77 -6.41
CA TYR A 37 19.28 9.52 -6.42
C TYR A 37 19.44 8.96 -7.84
N ARG A 38 18.39 9.02 -8.66
CA ARG A 38 18.49 8.58 -10.06
C ARG A 38 19.40 9.46 -10.90
N ALA A 39 19.44 10.77 -10.66
CA ALA A 39 20.41 11.66 -11.30
C ALA A 39 21.85 11.30 -10.94
N LEU A 40 22.08 10.70 -9.77
CA LEU A 40 23.37 10.18 -9.32
C LEU A 40 23.65 8.73 -9.79
N GLY A 41 22.75 8.14 -10.59
CA GLY A 41 22.88 6.76 -11.06
C GLY A 41 22.49 5.70 -10.02
N ILE A 42 21.85 6.07 -8.91
CA ILE A 42 21.46 5.18 -7.83
C ILE A 42 20.00 4.73 -8.03
N PRO A 43 19.71 3.41 -8.14
CA PRO A 43 18.35 2.91 -8.27
C PRO A 43 17.55 3.22 -7.01
N CYS A 44 16.60 4.12 -7.12
CA CYS A 44 15.72 4.54 -6.03
C CYS A 44 14.26 4.47 -6.48
N GLY A 45 13.39 4.08 -5.57
CA GLY A 45 11.95 4.06 -5.76
C GLY A 45 11.18 4.47 -4.50
N ILE A 46 9.86 4.33 -4.56
CA ILE A 46 8.94 4.69 -3.48
C ILE A 46 8.19 3.43 -3.06
N GLU A 47 8.04 3.27 -1.77
CA GLU A 47 7.12 2.32 -1.17
C GLU A 47 6.05 3.06 -0.39
N GLU A 48 4.89 2.43 -0.34
CA GLU A 48 3.66 3.01 0.16
C GLU A 48 3.01 2.08 1.18
N LEU A 49 2.65 2.64 2.31
CA LEU A 49 1.75 2.07 3.29
C LEU A 49 0.39 2.77 3.13
N PRO A 50 -0.59 2.15 2.47
CA PRO A 50 -1.87 2.81 2.17
C PRO A 50 -2.62 3.24 3.42
N MET A 51 -2.45 2.48 4.51
CA MET A 51 -3.07 2.76 5.79
C MET A 51 -2.23 2.18 6.93
N ARG A 52 -1.86 3.01 7.89
CA ARG A 52 -1.28 2.54 9.16
C ARG A 52 -2.37 2.00 10.07
N GLY A 53 -2.10 0.90 10.74
CA GLY A 53 -3.02 0.34 11.74
C GLY A 53 -3.10 1.13 13.04
N ASN A 54 -2.15 2.02 13.30
CA ASN A 54 -2.02 2.74 14.57
C ASN A 54 -2.30 4.25 14.48
N ASN A 55 -2.44 4.86 13.29
CA ASN A 55 -2.71 6.30 13.18
C ASN A 55 -3.61 6.74 12.02
N ASN A 56 -4.23 5.79 11.32
CA ASN A 56 -5.22 6.05 10.26
C ASN A 56 -4.73 6.99 9.13
N ALA A 57 -3.45 6.92 8.77
CA ALA A 57 -2.87 7.73 7.71
C ALA A 57 -1.98 6.89 6.79
N PRO A 58 -1.91 7.23 5.50
CA PRO A 58 -0.92 6.63 4.60
C PRO A 58 0.48 7.10 4.98
N HIS A 59 1.49 6.35 4.53
CA HIS A 59 2.88 6.76 4.63
C HIS A 59 3.67 6.34 3.41
N PHE A 60 4.70 7.11 3.08
CA PHE A 60 5.58 6.86 1.95
C PHE A 60 7.03 6.97 2.42
N TRP A 61 7.87 6.11 1.88
CA TRP A 61 9.32 6.16 2.07
C TRP A 61 10.04 5.71 0.80
N ASN A 62 11.36 5.86 0.78
CA ASN A 62 12.17 5.43 -0.34
C ASN A 62 12.84 4.09 -0.09
N PHE A 63 13.12 3.38 -1.16
CA PHE A 63 13.98 2.21 -1.14
C PHE A 63 15.09 2.33 -2.19
N LEU A 64 16.18 1.63 -1.92
CA LEU A 64 17.29 1.40 -2.83
C LEU A 64 17.44 -0.09 -3.04
N VAL A 65 17.94 -0.48 -4.20
CA VAL A 65 18.34 -1.85 -4.48
C VAL A 65 19.83 -1.84 -4.74
N ASP A 66 20.59 -2.64 -3.98
CA ASP A 66 22.01 -2.76 -4.15
C ASP A 66 22.39 -3.73 -5.29
N GLN A 67 23.69 -3.87 -5.56
CA GLN A 67 24.23 -4.76 -6.59
C GLN A 67 23.95 -6.25 -6.37
N HIS A 68 23.53 -6.64 -5.15
CA HIS A 68 23.15 -8.00 -4.80
C HIS A 68 21.63 -8.22 -4.83
N GLY A 69 20.84 -7.19 -5.23
CA GLY A 69 19.39 -7.21 -5.24
C GLY A 69 18.75 -7.03 -3.86
N GLN A 70 19.55 -6.68 -2.83
CA GLN A 70 19.03 -6.42 -1.51
C GLN A 70 18.37 -5.04 -1.45
N THR A 71 17.21 -4.98 -0.82
CA THR A 71 16.48 -3.72 -0.63
C THR A 71 16.91 -3.04 0.67
N TRP A 72 17.15 -1.75 0.59
CA TRP A 72 17.46 -0.86 1.70
C TRP A 72 16.44 0.25 1.75
N TYR A 73 15.98 0.60 2.94
CA TYR A 73 14.90 1.57 3.16
C TYR A 73 15.45 2.81 3.84
N PHE A 74 14.90 3.96 3.48
CA PHE A 74 15.25 5.20 4.16
C PHE A 74 14.10 6.20 4.09
N SER A 75 14.08 7.13 5.04
CA SER A 75 13.12 8.22 5.09
C SER A 75 13.85 9.51 5.44
N MET A 76 13.48 10.60 4.78
CA MET A 76 14.02 11.93 5.08
C MET A 76 13.70 12.43 6.50
N PHE A 77 12.72 11.85 7.17
CA PHE A 77 12.35 12.26 8.52
C PHE A 77 13.40 11.90 9.57
N TYR A 78 14.30 10.99 9.26
CA TYR A 78 15.39 10.61 10.15
C TYR A 78 16.66 11.30 9.68
N TRP A 79 17.05 12.34 10.36
CA TRP A 79 18.21 13.23 10.10
C TRP A 79 19.54 12.51 9.89
N TRP A 80 19.61 11.23 10.17
CA TRP A 80 20.85 10.46 10.16
C TRP A 80 21.07 9.65 8.90
N HIS A 81 20.23 9.74 7.90
CA HIS A 81 20.37 8.98 6.65
C HIS A 81 20.72 7.50 6.86
N ARG A 82 20.25 6.92 7.95
CA ARG A 82 20.47 5.50 8.17
C ARG A 82 19.64 4.75 7.14
N LEU A 83 20.33 3.92 6.39
CA LEU A 83 19.66 2.82 5.69
C LEU A 83 19.05 1.94 6.77
N LEU A 84 17.74 2.03 6.92
CA LEU A 84 17.04 1.31 7.95
C LEU A 84 16.65 -0.06 7.40
N LYS A 85 16.88 -1.09 8.19
CA LYS A 85 16.14 -2.33 7.99
C LYS A 85 14.68 -2.09 8.36
N ALA A 86 13.77 -2.83 7.74
CA ALA A 86 12.33 -2.74 7.93
C ALA A 86 11.85 -2.76 9.40
N GLU A 87 12.64 -3.30 10.27
CA GLU A 87 12.36 -3.48 11.71
C GLU A 87 12.26 -2.18 12.53
N VAL A 88 12.58 -1.03 11.93
CA VAL A 88 12.72 0.23 12.69
C VAL A 88 11.42 1.06 12.72
N TYR A 89 10.44 0.72 11.91
CA TYR A 89 9.15 1.37 11.98
C TYR A 89 8.27 0.69 13.02
N ALA A 90 7.96 1.41 14.10
CA ALA A 90 6.96 1.00 15.08
C ALA A 90 5.52 1.05 14.52
N ASP A 91 5.38 1.16 13.21
CA ASP A 91 4.10 1.21 12.53
C ASP A 91 3.48 -0.19 12.41
N VAL A 92 2.18 -0.25 12.55
CA VAL A 92 1.41 -1.46 12.22
C VAL A 92 1.08 -1.39 10.74
N TYR A 93 1.76 -2.22 9.95
CA TYR A 93 1.56 -2.28 8.50
C TYR A 93 0.33 -3.14 8.18
N GLY A 94 -0.66 -2.60 7.52
CA GLY A 94 -1.70 -3.44 6.93
C GLY A 94 -1.15 -4.18 5.71
N LYS A 95 -0.71 -3.41 4.74
CA LYS A 95 -0.06 -3.83 3.50
C LYS A 95 0.96 -2.78 3.08
N VAL A 96 2.07 -3.21 2.49
CA VAL A 96 3.10 -2.34 1.91
C VAL A 96 3.20 -2.62 0.42
N PHE A 97 3.12 -1.57 -0.39
CA PHE A 97 3.24 -1.64 -1.82
C PHE A 97 4.48 -0.90 -2.30
N ARG A 98 5.22 -1.52 -3.21
CA ARG A 98 6.33 -0.91 -3.93
C ARG A 98 5.83 -0.37 -5.26
N GLN A 99 6.06 0.90 -5.54
CA GLN A 99 5.76 1.48 -6.85
C GLN A 99 6.69 0.89 -7.92
N ARG A 100 6.10 0.53 -9.05
CA ARG A 100 6.80 -0.01 -10.22
C ARG A 100 6.70 0.97 -11.37
N PHE A 101 7.70 0.95 -12.26
CA PHE A 101 7.70 1.73 -13.51
C PHE A 101 7.23 0.88 -14.70
N SER A 102 6.95 -0.39 -14.48
CA SER A 102 6.36 -1.32 -15.44
C SER A 102 5.06 -1.90 -14.90
N LEU A 103 4.16 -2.27 -15.80
CA LEU A 103 2.92 -2.94 -15.43
C LEU A 103 3.20 -4.24 -14.67
N ASN A 104 2.49 -4.45 -13.59
CA ASN A 104 2.43 -5.73 -12.90
C ASN A 104 1.41 -6.64 -13.62
N ARG A 105 1.87 -7.38 -14.64
CA ARG A 105 1.02 -8.24 -15.46
C ARG A 105 0.39 -9.36 -14.64
N ASP A 106 1.12 -9.95 -13.73
CA ASP A 106 0.59 -11.02 -12.87
C ASP A 106 -0.59 -10.56 -12.03
N MET A 107 -0.54 -9.32 -11.54
CA MET A 107 -1.65 -8.70 -10.84
C MET A 107 -2.85 -8.47 -11.77
N MET A 108 -2.63 -7.96 -12.99
CA MET A 108 -3.69 -7.77 -13.97
C MET A 108 -4.35 -9.09 -14.36
N ASP A 109 -3.53 -10.11 -14.66
CA ASP A 109 -4.02 -11.44 -15.04
C ASP A 109 -4.81 -12.10 -13.90
N SER A 110 -4.42 -11.84 -12.65
CA SER A 110 -5.13 -12.36 -11.48
C SER A 110 -6.48 -11.66 -11.23
N LEU A 111 -6.61 -10.37 -11.59
CA LEU A 111 -7.88 -9.64 -11.48
C LEU A 111 -8.93 -10.16 -12.47
N ARG A 112 -8.54 -10.47 -13.72
CA ARG A 112 -9.43 -11.04 -14.77
C ARG A 112 -10.82 -10.42 -14.86
N MET A 113 -10.91 -9.09 -14.76
CA MET A 113 -12.17 -8.37 -14.82
C MET A 113 -11.94 -7.00 -15.47
N PRO A 114 -13.00 -6.37 -16.03
CA PRO A 114 -12.89 -5.01 -16.57
C PRO A 114 -12.36 -4.03 -15.51
N LEU A 115 -11.48 -3.10 -15.92
CA LEU A 115 -10.83 -2.15 -15.00
C LEU A 115 -11.83 -1.25 -14.26
N ASP A 116 -12.92 -0.88 -14.88
CA ASP A 116 -14.00 -0.09 -14.27
C ASP A 116 -14.77 -0.85 -13.17
N SER A 117 -14.71 -2.19 -13.20
CA SER A 117 -15.23 -3.04 -12.14
C SER A 117 -14.26 -3.26 -10.98
N VAL A 118 -13.02 -2.78 -11.10
CA VAL A 118 -12.00 -2.82 -10.05
C VAL A 118 -12.07 -1.55 -9.21
N HIS A 119 -11.90 -1.66 -7.91
CA HIS A 119 -11.82 -0.47 -7.05
C HIS A 119 -10.69 0.47 -7.54
N PRO A 120 -10.91 1.80 -7.60
CA PRO A 120 -9.97 2.78 -8.18
C PRO A 120 -8.52 2.64 -7.73
N VAL A 121 -8.28 2.35 -6.46
CA VAL A 121 -6.94 2.13 -5.88
C VAL A 121 -6.14 1.04 -6.60
N PHE A 122 -6.81 0.02 -7.17
CA PHE A 122 -6.17 -1.12 -7.82
C PHE A 122 -6.30 -1.12 -9.35
N ARG A 123 -6.86 -0.07 -9.95
CA ARG A 123 -7.02 0.03 -11.40
C ARG A 123 -5.70 0.18 -12.17
N TYR A 124 -4.69 0.74 -11.51
CA TYR A 124 -3.40 1.02 -12.13
C TYR A 124 -2.34 0.11 -11.52
N PRO A 125 -2.04 -1.03 -12.14
CA PRO A 125 -1.17 -2.05 -11.55
C PRO A 125 0.32 -1.70 -11.72
N PHE A 126 0.72 -0.51 -11.30
CA PHE A 126 2.11 -0.07 -11.23
C PHE A 126 2.70 -0.23 -9.82
N PHE A 127 2.32 -1.28 -9.14
CA PHE A 127 2.82 -1.61 -7.81
C PHE A 127 2.89 -3.12 -7.60
N GLU A 128 3.62 -3.53 -6.58
CA GLU A 128 3.70 -4.91 -6.09
C GLU A 128 3.58 -4.94 -4.57
N ASP A 129 3.01 -6.02 -4.03
CA ASP A 129 2.92 -6.26 -2.60
C ASP A 129 4.28 -6.72 -2.07
N VAL A 130 4.88 -5.91 -1.22
CA VAL A 130 6.16 -6.20 -0.56
C VAL A 130 6.03 -6.29 0.97
N THR A 131 4.82 -6.47 1.47
CA THR A 131 4.51 -6.55 2.91
C THR A 131 5.43 -7.52 3.64
N ARG A 132 5.74 -8.65 3.02
CA ARG A 132 6.59 -9.69 3.61
C ARG A 132 8.00 -9.20 3.96
N LEU A 133 8.53 -8.21 3.25
CA LEU A 133 9.83 -7.63 3.54
C LEU A 133 9.85 -6.87 4.87
N TYR A 134 8.68 -6.39 5.30
CA TYR A 134 8.50 -5.55 6.50
C TYR A 134 7.93 -6.31 7.69
N ALA A 135 7.10 -7.30 7.44
CA ALA A 135 6.36 -8.04 8.45
C ALA A 135 6.92 -9.46 8.63
N THR A 136 8.25 -9.59 8.69
CA THR A 136 8.97 -10.88 8.66
C THR A 136 8.43 -11.90 9.66
N ASP A 137 8.23 -11.49 10.92
CA ASP A 137 7.78 -12.38 12.00
C ASP A 137 6.29 -12.27 12.32
N LYS A 138 5.60 -11.28 11.73
CA LYS A 138 4.20 -10.93 12.01
C LYS A 138 3.29 -11.08 10.80
N ALA A 139 3.87 -11.38 9.64
CA ALA A 139 3.09 -11.67 8.45
C ALA A 139 2.41 -13.03 8.57
N PHE A 140 1.13 -13.06 8.31
CA PHE A 140 0.33 -14.28 8.31
C PHE A 140 -0.58 -14.34 7.09
N THR A 141 -1.05 -15.55 6.78
CA THR A 141 -2.09 -15.74 5.79
C THR A 141 -3.44 -15.73 6.49
N LEU A 142 -4.27 -14.76 6.12
CA LEU A 142 -5.64 -14.65 6.60
C LEU A 142 -6.57 -15.45 5.69
N SER A 143 -7.33 -16.38 6.26
CA SER A 143 -8.36 -17.13 5.55
C SER A 143 -9.70 -16.89 6.23
N VAL A 144 -10.63 -16.28 5.51
CA VAL A 144 -11.98 -15.98 6.02
C VAL A 144 -12.98 -16.87 5.32
N GLY A 145 -13.55 -17.80 6.07
CA GLY A 145 -14.53 -18.77 5.57
C GLY A 145 -15.93 -18.17 5.39
N LYS A 146 -16.76 -18.86 4.59
CA LYS A 146 -18.14 -18.47 4.27
C LYS A 146 -18.98 -18.12 5.50
N GLN A 147 -18.78 -18.81 6.62
CA GLN A 147 -19.53 -18.61 7.87
C GLN A 147 -19.30 -17.25 8.53
N HIS A 148 -18.23 -16.54 8.14
CA HIS A 148 -17.90 -15.20 8.64
C HIS A 148 -18.32 -14.08 7.69
N LEU A 149 -18.96 -14.44 6.57
CA LEU A 149 -19.45 -13.48 5.59
C LEU A 149 -20.92 -13.12 5.89
N ALA A 150 -21.23 -11.84 5.87
CA ALA A 150 -22.58 -11.31 6.15
C ALA A 150 -23.55 -11.51 4.98
N ARG A 151 -23.06 -11.87 3.80
CA ARG A 151 -23.84 -12.19 2.61
C ARG A 151 -23.17 -13.24 1.76
N ASP A 152 -23.93 -13.87 0.86
CA ASP A 152 -23.37 -14.77 -0.13
C ASP A 152 -22.50 -14.01 -1.14
N ILE A 153 -21.30 -14.52 -1.37
CA ILE A 153 -20.33 -14.07 -2.37
C ILE A 153 -20.16 -15.21 -3.38
N ARG A 154 -20.17 -14.89 -4.66
CA ARG A 154 -19.99 -15.89 -5.72
C ARG A 154 -18.52 -16.29 -5.85
N ALA A 155 -18.30 -17.57 -6.14
CA ALA A 155 -16.96 -18.03 -6.48
C ALA A 155 -16.39 -17.23 -7.66
N GLY A 156 -15.14 -16.76 -7.53
CA GLY A 156 -14.48 -15.89 -8.49
C GLY A 156 -14.73 -14.40 -8.28
N GLU A 157 -15.66 -13.98 -7.41
CA GLU A 157 -15.87 -12.57 -7.07
C GLU A 157 -14.65 -12.00 -6.32
N VAL A 158 -14.30 -10.76 -6.63
CA VAL A 158 -13.17 -10.06 -5.95
C VAL A 158 -13.64 -9.53 -4.61
N VAL A 159 -12.92 -9.93 -3.57
CA VAL A 159 -13.12 -9.47 -2.19
C VAL A 159 -11.92 -8.64 -1.78
N TYR A 160 -12.18 -7.49 -1.20
CA TYR A 160 -11.16 -6.57 -0.70
C TYR A 160 -11.00 -6.74 0.81
N ILE A 161 -9.73 -6.78 1.26
CA ILE A 161 -9.41 -6.58 2.66
C ILE A 161 -9.22 -5.09 2.89
N CYS A 162 -9.90 -4.57 3.89
CA CYS A 162 -9.96 -3.15 4.20
C CYS A 162 -9.46 -2.88 5.61
N MET A 163 -8.86 -1.72 5.80
CA MET A 163 -8.54 -1.15 7.12
C MET A 163 -9.37 0.09 7.35
N SER A 164 -9.66 0.38 8.62
CA SER A 164 -10.43 1.57 8.99
C SER A 164 -9.57 2.82 8.90
N ASP A 165 -10.07 3.85 8.23
CA ASP A 165 -9.66 5.20 8.50
C ASP A 165 -10.73 5.91 9.38
N ARG A 166 -10.59 7.19 9.62
CA ARG A 166 -11.51 7.93 10.50
C ARG A 166 -12.96 7.91 10.02
N TYR A 167 -13.20 7.71 8.73
CA TYR A 167 -14.49 7.95 8.09
C TYR A 167 -14.99 6.78 7.26
N ALA A 168 -14.11 5.88 6.84
CA ALA A 168 -14.45 4.82 5.91
C ALA A 168 -13.50 3.61 6.02
N TRP A 169 -13.93 2.50 5.43
CA TRP A 169 -13.06 1.37 5.16
C TRP A 169 -12.27 1.63 3.88
N LYS A 170 -10.95 1.54 3.95
CA LYS A 170 -10.06 1.67 2.79
C LYS A 170 -9.51 0.32 2.39
N PRO A 171 -9.59 -0.05 1.11
CA PRO A 171 -9.07 -1.32 0.66
C PRO A 171 -7.53 -1.27 0.63
N VAL A 172 -6.92 -2.24 1.26
CA VAL A 172 -5.46 -2.39 1.34
C VAL A 172 -4.95 -3.65 0.65
N GLY A 173 -5.86 -4.46 0.11
CA GLY A 173 -5.53 -5.66 -0.64
C GLY A 173 -6.80 -6.30 -1.20
N TRP A 174 -6.63 -7.32 -2.03
CA TRP A 174 -7.74 -8.04 -2.61
C TRP A 174 -7.40 -9.52 -2.85
N THR A 175 -8.41 -10.33 -2.97
CA THR A 175 -8.31 -11.73 -3.39
C THR A 175 -9.56 -12.13 -4.15
N ARG A 176 -9.51 -13.27 -4.85
CA ARG A 176 -10.72 -13.93 -5.38
C ARG A 176 -11.26 -14.91 -4.37
N TYR A 177 -12.54 -14.81 -4.12
CA TYR A 177 -13.26 -15.81 -3.31
C TYR A 177 -13.30 -17.14 -4.06
N ASP A 178 -12.88 -18.23 -3.43
CA ASP A 178 -12.82 -19.56 -4.07
C ASP A 178 -14.13 -20.34 -4.01
N GLY A 179 -15.15 -19.79 -3.38
CA GLY A 179 -16.45 -20.42 -3.11
C GLY A 179 -16.56 -20.94 -1.66
N SER A 180 -15.45 -20.99 -0.94
CA SER A 180 -15.39 -21.42 0.46
C SER A 180 -14.68 -20.39 1.33
N ASN A 181 -13.57 -19.82 0.84
CA ASN A 181 -12.73 -18.90 1.59
C ASN A 181 -12.29 -17.70 0.74
N ALA A 182 -12.09 -16.57 1.43
CA ALA A 182 -11.29 -15.45 0.94
C ALA A 182 -9.91 -15.51 1.61
N VAL A 183 -8.84 -15.72 0.83
CA VAL A 183 -7.48 -15.92 1.34
C VAL A 183 -6.59 -14.74 0.97
N PHE A 184 -6.05 -14.06 1.98
CA PHE A 184 -5.13 -12.94 1.84
C PHE A 184 -3.77 -13.32 2.41
N LYS A 185 -2.74 -13.22 1.59
CA LYS A 185 -1.36 -13.49 1.99
C LYS A 185 -0.70 -12.26 2.59
N ASP A 186 0.32 -12.51 3.40
CA ASP A 186 1.19 -11.47 3.96
C ASP A 186 0.44 -10.32 4.63
N CYS A 187 -0.59 -10.64 5.42
CA CYS A 187 -1.27 -9.68 6.29
C CYS A 187 -0.44 -9.45 7.56
N HIS A 188 -0.43 -8.23 8.08
CA HIS A 188 0.23 -7.92 9.34
C HIS A 188 -0.76 -7.95 10.51
N GLY A 189 -0.37 -8.58 11.61
CA GLY A 189 -1.19 -8.61 12.83
C GLY A 189 -1.18 -7.29 13.61
N GLY A 190 -2.15 -7.16 14.52
CA GLY A 190 -2.25 -6.00 15.42
C GLY A 190 -3.02 -4.81 14.83
N THR A 191 -3.79 -5.03 13.78
CA THR A 191 -4.74 -4.06 13.23
C THR A 191 -6.11 -4.70 13.02
N ILE A 192 -7.10 -3.87 12.76
CA ILE A 192 -8.48 -4.31 12.51
C ILE A 192 -8.75 -4.33 11.02
N TYR A 193 -9.22 -5.46 10.53
CA TYR A 193 -9.63 -5.65 9.14
C TYR A 193 -11.14 -5.81 9.02
N CYS A 194 -11.63 -5.52 7.82
CA CYS A 194 -12.98 -5.83 7.38
C CYS A 194 -12.93 -6.30 5.92
N LEU A 195 -13.78 -7.23 5.53
CA LEU A 195 -13.93 -7.60 4.12
C LEU A 195 -15.04 -6.79 3.47
N ALA A 196 -14.80 -6.39 2.24
CA ALA A 196 -15.77 -5.66 1.43
C ALA A 196 -15.76 -6.15 -0.02
N VAL A 197 -16.83 -5.89 -0.75
CA VAL A 197 -16.86 -5.97 -2.21
C VAL A 197 -17.09 -4.58 -2.77
N TYR A 198 -16.62 -4.35 -3.99
CA TYR A 198 -16.77 -3.07 -4.66
C TYR A 198 -18.01 -3.06 -5.55
N ASP A 199 -18.90 -2.13 -5.26
CA ASP A 199 -20.04 -1.81 -6.11
C ASP A 199 -19.64 -0.70 -7.08
N ALA A 200 -19.29 -1.09 -8.29
CA ALA A 200 -18.84 -0.17 -9.33
C ALA A 200 -19.94 0.79 -9.81
N ALA A 201 -21.22 0.39 -9.71
CA ALA A 201 -22.34 1.25 -10.13
C ALA A 201 -22.52 2.45 -9.20
N ASN A 202 -22.22 2.29 -7.92
CA ASN A 202 -22.37 3.31 -6.89
C ASN A 202 -21.03 3.88 -6.40
N ASP A 203 -19.90 3.41 -6.94
CA ASP A 203 -18.54 3.74 -6.51
C ASP A 203 -18.34 3.58 -4.98
N LYS A 204 -18.76 2.43 -4.43
CA LYS A 204 -18.77 2.17 -3.00
C LYS A 204 -18.22 0.80 -2.64
N LEU A 205 -17.53 0.75 -1.50
CA LEU A 205 -17.23 -0.51 -0.84
C LEU A 205 -18.39 -0.90 0.06
N ALA A 206 -18.92 -2.10 -0.16
CA ALA A 206 -19.97 -2.70 0.66
C ALA A 206 -19.32 -3.73 1.59
N PRO A 207 -19.28 -3.51 2.91
CA PRO A 207 -18.77 -4.49 3.86
C PRO A 207 -19.52 -5.81 3.76
N VAL A 208 -18.76 -6.92 3.82
CA VAL A 208 -19.30 -8.28 3.73
C VAL A 208 -18.86 -9.15 4.91
N SER A 209 -18.15 -8.59 5.87
CA SER A 209 -17.85 -9.21 7.16
C SER A 209 -18.04 -8.19 8.29
N SER A 210 -18.16 -8.68 9.53
CA SER A 210 -17.85 -7.84 10.70
C SER A 210 -16.36 -7.50 10.72
N PRO A 211 -15.96 -6.42 11.40
CA PRO A 211 -14.56 -6.16 11.72
C PRO A 211 -13.96 -7.30 12.58
N PHE A 212 -12.70 -7.62 12.37
CA PHE A 212 -11.99 -8.69 13.09
C PHE A 212 -10.51 -8.36 13.27
#